data_8d25f7505ed7cdb4b0e7e401e6c7044b
#
_entry.id   8d25f7505ed7cdb4b0e7e401e6c7044b
#
_cell.length_a   1.000
_cell.length_b   1.000
_cell.length_c   1.000
_cell.angle_alpha   90.00
_cell.angle_beta   90.00
_cell.angle_gamma   90.00
#
_symmetry.space_group_name_H-M   'P 1'
#
loop_
_entity.id
_entity.type
_entity.pdbx_description
1 polymer ?
#
loop_
_entity_poly.entity_id
_entity_poly.type
_entity_poly.pdbx_seq_one_letter_code
_entity_poly.pdbx_strand_id
1 'polypeptide(L)'
;ICKTDLLSDLVGEFPELQGVLGGYFAEAQGFDKDICLAVSEHYLPIGTDSQIPKKPYSIALALSDKIDSLVGFFGINLKPTSSKDPYALRRLAIGMIKIILENRKTIKLRDLINYSLQLYNEQNLNFNLENTSTDLVVFLKDRFKNYMKEKNVRQDIIESSTSSYNIDDILKIYKKANTLNNMISKDIGLDVIFIYKRASNILIDEINKNNLEISDIADPGLFKNDFEKKLYKKIHDIRKE
;
A
#
# COMPACT_ATOMS: atom_id res chain seq x y z
N ILE A 1 -11.15 11.68 21.45
CA ILE A 1 -11.32 10.84 22.64
C ILE A 1 -10.08 9.98 22.93
N CYS A 2 -9.55 9.21 21.93
CA CYS A 2 -8.40 8.33 22.15
C CYS A 2 -7.09 9.04 22.56
N LYS A 3 -7.01 10.35 22.43
CA LYS A 3 -5.85 11.19 22.77
C LYS A 3 -6.11 12.11 23.98
N THR A 4 -7.12 11.84 24.79
CA THR A 4 -7.42 12.67 26.00
C THR A 4 -6.36 12.58 27.07
N ASP A 5 -5.57 11.51 27.08
CA ASP A 5 -4.40 11.34 27.96
C ASP A 5 -3.32 12.43 27.76
N LEU A 6 -3.25 13.04 26.56
CA LEU A 6 -2.36 14.17 26.27
C LEU A 6 -2.66 15.42 27.12
N LEU A 7 -3.86 15.51 27.71
CA LEU A 7 -4.24 16.61 28.60
C LEU A 7 -3.81 16.38 30.02
N SER A 8 -3.22 15.21 30.34
CA SER A 8 -2.76 14.89 31.68
C SER A 8 -1.31 15.33 31.90
N ASP A 9 -1.03 15.84 33.09
CA ASP A 9 0.33 16.18 33.50
C ASP A 9 1.28 14.97 33.45
N LEU A 10 0.73 13.77 33.70
CA LEU A 10 1.48 12.51 33.64
C LEU A 10 2.10 12.27 32.23
N VAL A 11 1.36 12.49 31.16
CA VAL A 11 1.91 12.37 29.80
C VAL A 11 2.84 13.54 29.50
N GLY A 12 2.62 14.71 30.11
CA GLY A 12 3.52 15.84 30.01
C GLY A 12 4.91 15.53 30.57
N GLU A 13 4.97 14.85 31.74
CA GLU A 13 6.21 14.42 32.37
C GLU A 13 6.82 13.15 31.80
N PHE A 14 5.96 12.20 31.35
CA PHE A 14 6.33 10.89 30.82
C PHE A 14 5.74 10.66 29.43
N PRO A 15 6.26 11.28 28.36
CA PRO A 15 5.73 11.20 27.00
C PRO A 15 5.68 9.77 26.44
N GLU A 16 6.52 8.86 26.93
CA GLU A 16 6.55 7.45 26.54
C GLU A 16 5.30 6.67 26.97
N LEU A 17 4.53 7.19 27.95
CA LEU A 17 3.29 6.59 28.41
C LEU A 17 2.06 7.02 27.58
N GLN A 18 2.26 7.87 26.59
CA GLN A 18 1.23 8.32 25.67
C GLN A 18 0.51 7.13 25.01
N GLY A 19 -0.81 7.16 25.00
CA GLY A 19 -1.67 6.07 24.54
C GLY A 19 -1.90 5.00 25.60
N VAL A 20 -0.84 4.51 26.24
CA VAL A 20 -0.95 3.49 27.32
C VAL A 20 -1.77 4.02 28.48
N LEU A 21 -1.49 5.24 28.96
CA LEU A 21 -2.28 5.89 29.99
C LEU A 21 -3.73 6.14 29.57
N GLY A 22 -3.96 6.47 28.30
CA GLY A 22 -5.31 6.60 27.75
C GLY A 22 -6.13 5.33 27.91
N GLY A 23 -5.52 4.16 27.69
CA GLY A 23 -6.15 2.87 27.93
C GLY A 23 -6.50 2.64 29.40
N TYR A 24 -5.59 2.94 30.34
CA TYR A 24 -5.86 2.85 31.79
C TYR A 24 -6.96 3.82 32.23
N PHE A 25 -6.98 5.03 31.69
CA PHE A 25 -8.03 5.99 31.99
C PHE A 25 -9.39 5.52 31.50
N ALA A 26 -9.44 4.92 30.31
CA ALA A 26 -10.64 4.33 29.75
C ALA A 26 -11.13 3.15 30.63
N GLU A 27 -10.22 2.27 31.07
CA GLU A 27 -10.55 1.17 31.97
C GLU A 27 -11.11 1.66 33.28
N ALA A 28 -10.49 2.67 33.90
CA ALA A 28 -10.95 3.29 35.14
C ALA A 28 -12.35 3.93 35.01
N GLN A 29 -12.74 4.34 33.81
CA GLN A 29 -14.08 4.86 33.51
C GLN A 29 -15.09 3.77 33.13
N GLY A 30 -14.68 2.49 33.15
CA GLY A 30 -15.57 1.35 32.90
C GLY A 30 -15.84 1.05 31.43
N PHE A 31 -15.00 1.52 30.50
CA PHE A 31 -15.11 1.14 29.09
C PHE A 31 -14.77 -0.34 28.89
N ASP A 32 -15.30 -0.90 27.80
CA ASP A 32 -15.02 -2.27 27.38
C ASP A 32 -13.51 -2.50 27.17
N LYS A 33 -13.03 -3.69 27.55
CA LYS A 33 -11.60 -4.04 27.48
C LYS A 33 -11.01 -3.94 26.06
N ASP A 34 -11.79 -4.27 25.03
CA ASP A 34 -11.31 -4.16 23.67
C ASP A 34 -11.19 -2.69 23.22
N ILE A 35 -12.01 -1.79 23.78
CA ILE A 35 -11.91 -0.33 23.58
C ILE A 35 -10.68 0.20 24.33
N CYS A 36 -10.48 -0.17 25.58
CA CYS A 36 -9.30 0.23 26.36
C CYS A 36 -8.00 -0.19 25.67
N LEU A 37 -7.96 -1.42 25.16
CA LEU A 37 -6.82 -1.93 24.39
C LEU A 37 -6.62 -1.13 23.10
N ALA A 38 -7.68 -0.84 22.36
CA ALA A 38 -7.60 -0.03 21.14
C ALA A 38 -7.02 1.35 21.41
N VAL A 39 -7.44 2.01 22.50
CA VAL A 39 -6.89 3.29 22.94
C VAL A 39 -5.41 3.16 23.28
N SER A 40 -4.99 2.11 24.00
CA SER A 40 -3.57 1.87 24.30
C SER A 40 -2.70 1.64 23.05
N GLU A 41 -3.25 0.99 22.04
CA GLU A 41 -2.51 0.52 20.86
C GLU A 41 -2.59 1.46 19.64
N HIS A 42 -3.35 2.56 19.69
CA HIS A 42 -3.63 3.36 18.48
C HIS A 42 -2.38 4.00 17.87
N TYR A 43 -1.32 4.24 18.65
CA TYR A 43 -0.05 4.73 18.12
C TYR A 43 0.80 3.64 17.44
N LEU A 44 0.53 2.36 17.72
CA LEU A 44 1.30 1.26 17.15
C LEU A 44 1.14 1.16 15.60
N PRO A 45 2.20 0.74 14.89
CA PRO A 45 3.57 0.57 15.34
C PRO A 45 4.31 1.91 15.47
N ILE A 46 5.09 2.07 16.53
CA ILE A 46 5.87 3.29 16.77
C ILE A 46 7.22 3.26 16.04
N GLY A 47 7.81 2.10 15.87
CA GLY A 47 9.13 1.89 15.25
C GLY A 47 9.19 0.65 14.34
N THR A 48 10.41 0.34 13.88
CA THR A 48 10.65 -0.79 12.98
C THR A 48 10.28 -2.14 13.59
N ASP A 49 10.64 -2.36 14.85
CA ASP A 49 10.44 -3.61 15.57
C ASP A 49 9.25 -3.56 16.55
N SER A 50 8.43 -2.50 16.43
CA SER A 50 7.26 -2.32 17.24
C SER A 50 6.18 -3.36 16.93
N GLN A 51 5.44 -3.74 17.94
CA GLN A 51 4.27 -4.61 17.79
C GLN A 51 3.24 -3.97 16.85
N ILE A 52 2.47 -4.84 16.19
CA ILE A 52 1.37 -4.44 15.30
C ILE A 52 0.05 -4.78 15.99
N PRO A 53 -0.92 -3.85 16.04
CA PRO A 53 -2.23 -4.14 16.62
C PRO A 53 -2.90 -5.31 15.89
N LYS A 54 -3.51 -6.23 16.62
CA LYS A 54 -4.12 -7.46 16.07
C LYS A 54 -5.64 -7.51 16.25
N LYS A 55 -6.16 -6.84 17.27
CA LYS A 55 -7.60 -6.82 17.52
C LYS A 55 -8.33 -5.88 16.55
N PRO A 56 -9.56 -6.18 16.13
CA PRO A 56 -10.29 -5.36 15.15
C PRO A 56 -10.40 -3.89 15.53
N TYR A 57 -10.76 -3.57 16.76
CA TYR A 57 -10.86 -2.18 17.24
C TYR A 57 -9.50 -1.47 17.26
N SER A 58 -8.44 -2.16 17.70
CA SER A 58 -7.08 -1.61 17.69
C SER A 58 -6.60 -1.34 16.27
N ILE A 59 -6.86 -2.26 15.33
CA ILE A 59 -6.52 -2.08 13.90
C ILE A 59 -7.25 -0.87 13.33
N ALA A 60 -8.57 -0.79 13.57
CA ALA A 60 -9.39 0.30 13.06
C ALA A 60 -8.94 1.66 13.60
N LEU A 61 -8.74 1.76 14.92
CA LEU A 61 -8.34 3.02 15.55
C LEU A 61 -6.92 3.43 15.14
N ALA A 62 -5.96 2.50 15.08
CA ALA A 62 -4.60 2.79 14.64
C ALA A 62 -4.52 3.21 13.17
N LEU A 63 -5.34 2.65 12.30
CA LEU A 63 -5.44 3.09 10.90
C LEU A 63 -6.10 4.46 10.79
N SER A 64 -7.18 4.70 11.55
CA SER A 64 -7.87 6.00 11.56
C SER A 64 -6.95 7.12 12.02
N ASP A 65 -6.20 6.92 13.11
CA ASP A 65 -5.23 7.88 13.61
C ASP A 65 -4.15 8.25 12.57
N LYS A 66 -3.64 7.25 11.87
CA LYS A 66 -2.59 7.46 10.88
C LYS A 66 -3.09 8.14 9.61
N ILE A 67 -4.27 7.73 9.11
CA ILE A 67 -4.82 8.34 7.90
C ILE A 67 -5.28 9.77 8.16
N ASP A 68 -5.90 10.03 9.31
CA ASP A 68 -6.32 11.36 9.72
C ASP A 68 -5.12 12.31 9.77
N SER A 69 -4.04 11.92 10.45
CA SER A 69 -2.81 12.71 10.52
C SER A 69 -2.20 12.94 9.13
N LEU A 70 -2.09 11.89 8.28
CA LEU A 70 -1.53 12.01 6.95
C LEU A 70 -2.36 12.97 6.08
N VAL A 71 -3.67 12.81 6.07
CA VAL A 71 -4.58 13.66 5.29
C VAL A 71 -4.54 15.11 5.80
N GLY A 72 -4.57 15.31 7.12
CA GLY A 72 -4.53 16.65 7.72
C GLY A 72 -3.25 17.41 7.36
N PHE A 73 -2.07 16.79 7.55
CA PHE A 73 -0.80 17.44 7.23
C PHE A 73 -0.60 17.69 5.71
N PHE A 74 -1.03 16.76 4.87
CA PHE A 74 -1.00 16.94 3.42
C PHE A 74 -2.00 18.03 2.98
N GLY A 75 -3.17 18.10 3.60
CA GLY A 75 -4.20 19.10 3.32
C GLY A 75 -3.74 20.52 3.57
N ILE A 76 -2.97 20.74 4.63
CA ILE A 76 -2.34 22.07 4.94
C ILE A 76 -0.96 22.25 4.30
N ASN A 77 -0.59 21.36 3.36
CA ASN A 77 0.68 21.39 2.62
C ASN A 77 1.96 21.27 3.47
N LEU A 78 1.86 20.67 4.64
CA LEU A 78 3.03 20.35 5.50
C LEU A 78 3.56 18.94 5.17
N LYS A 79 4.03 18.76 3.93
CA LYS A 79 4.56 17.48 3.42
C LYS A 79 6.02 17.30 3.84
N PRO A 80 6.46 16.02 4.06
CA PRO A 80 7.86 15.76 4.34
C PRO A 80 8.72 16.06 3.10
N THR A 81 9.86 16.71 3.31
CA THR A 81 10.87 16.93 2.27
C THR A 81 11.93 15.83 2.31
N SER A 82 12.87 15.80 1.34
CA SER A 82 13.94 14.79 1.32
C SER A 82 14.71 14.68 2.65
N SER A 83 14.94 15.81 3.32
CA SER A 83 15.77 15.91 4.54
C SER A 83 14.98 16.14 5.83
N LYS A 84 13.73 16.60 5.77
CA LYS A 84 12.95 16.99 6.95
C LYS A 84 11.60 16.27 7.00
N ASP A 85 11.28 15.74 8.16
CA ASP A 85 9.98 15.10 8.47
C ASP A 85 9.64 15.36 9.95
N PRO A 86 9.34 16.62 10.32
CA PRO A 86 9.14 16.98 11.72
C PRO A 86 7.93 16.31 12.36
N TYR A 87 6.98 15.87 11.55
CA TYR A 87 5.75 15.23 12.02
C TYR A 87 5.77 13.70 11.85
N ALA A 88 6.92 13.14 11.49
CA ALA A 88 7.12 11.71 11.31
C ALA A 88 6.13 11.04 10.33
N LEU A 89 5.70 11.75 9.28
CA LEU A 89 4.71 11.27 8.30
C LEU A 89 5.17 10.01 7.56
N ARG A 90 6.50 9.87 7.32
CA ARG A 90 7.07 8.64 6.75
C ARG A 90 6.84 7.45 7.67
N ARG A 91 6.98 7.64 8.99
CA ARG A 91 6.76 6.60 9.98
C ARG A 91 5.28 6.23 10.05
N LEU A 92 4.39 7.20 10.02
CA LEU A 92 2.94 6.96 9.98
C LEU A 92 2.55 6.15 8.75
N ALA A 93 3.07 6.51 7.56
CA ALA A 93 2.80 5.81 6.31
C ALA A 93 3.31 4.35 6.34
N ILE A 94 4.53 4.10 6.80
CA ILE A 94 5.08 2.75 6.97
C ILE A 94 4.27 1.98 8.01
N GLY A 95 3.88 2.61 9.12
CA GLY A 95 3.03 1.99 10.14
C GLY A 95 1.68 1.53 9.58
N MET A 96 1.02 2.38 8.78
CA MET A 96 -0.22 2.03 8.09
C MET A 96 -0.04 0.84 7.14
N ILE A 97 1.01 0.85 6.32
CA ILE A 97 1.35 -0.25 5.41
C ILE A 97 1.55 -1.56 6.19
N LYS A 98 2.32 -1.53 7.28
CA LYS A 98 2.56 -2.70 8.13
C LYS A 98 1.26 -3.27 8.72
N ILE A 99 0.37 -2.40 9.26
CA ILE A 99 -0.92 -2.83 9.81
C ILE A 99 -1.74 -3.55 8.74
N ILE A 100 -1.84 -3.00 7.54
CA ILE A 100 -2.60 -3.56 6.43
C ILE A 100 -2.04 -4.93 6.02
N LEU A 101 -0.74 -5.03 5.81
CA LEU A 101 -0.09 -6.24 5.28
C LEU A 101 -0.08 -7.37 6.30
N GLU A 102 0.32 -7.10 7.55
CA GLU A 102 0.45 -8.14 8.58
C GLU A 102 -0.91 -8.67 9.05
N ASN A 103 -1.93 -7.83 9.04
CA ASN A 103 -3.29 -8.26 9.33
C ASN A 103 -4.05 -8.73 8.08
N ARG A 104 -3.41 -8.76 6.91
CA ARG A 104 -3.98 -9.20 5.63
C ARG A 104 -5.30 -8.52 5.29
N LYS A 105 -5.40 -7.21 5.58
CA LYS A 105 -6.62 -6.44 5.33
C LYS A 105 -6.65 -5.93 3.90
N THR A 106 -7.78 -6.13 3.22
CA THR A 106 -8.06 -5.51 1.93
C THR A 106 -8.71 -4.16 2.17
N ILE A 107 -7.99 -3.10 1.86
CA ILE A 107 -8.44 -1.71 2.06
C ILE A 107 -8.16 -0.96 0.77
N LYS A 108 -9.18 -0.27 0.25
CA LYS A 108 -9.03 0.65 -0.87
C LYS A 108 -8.51 1.99 -0.34
N LEU A 109 -7.26 2.28 -0.62
CA LEU A 109 -6.58 3.47 -0.08
C LEU A 109 -7.25 4.78 -0.51
N ARG A 110 -7.68 4.88 -1.76
CA ARG A 110 -8.34 6.09 -2.25
C ARG A 110 -9.67 6.34 -1.54
N ASP A 111 -10.45 5.30 -1.32
CA ASP A 111 -11.73 5.43 -0.60
C ASP A 111 -11.48 5.93 0.83
N LEU A 112 -10.46 5.38 1.50
CA LEU A 112 -10.07 5.78 2.86
C LEU A 112 -9.59 7.24 2.91
N ILE A 113 -8.73 7.64 1.97
CA ILE A 113 -8.23 9.02 1.86
C ILE A 113 -9.37 9.99 1.58
N ASN A 114 -10.22 9.67 0.61
CA ASN A 114 -11.34 10.54 0.20
C ASN A 114 -12.36 10.70 1.33
N TYR A 115 -12.64 9.62 2.07
CA TYR A 115 -13.52 9.69 3.23
C TYR A 115 -12.93 10.59 4.33
N SER A 116 -11.64 10.46 4.64
CA SER A 116 -10.97 11.35 5.61
C SER A 116 -10.99 12.81 5.14
N LEU A 117 -10.75 13.09 3.86
CA LEU A 117 -10.86 14.43 3.29
C LEU A 117 -12.27 15.02 3.41
N GLN A 118 -13.30 14.19 3.18
CA GLN A 118 -14.69 14.62 3.36
C GLN A 118 -14.96 15.05 4.81
N LEU A 119 -14.48 14.30 5.79
CA LEU A 119 -14.64 14.66 7.20
C LEU A 119 -13.99 16.00 7.56
N TYR A 120 -12.84 16.33 6.96
CA TYR A 120 -12.21 17.64 7.13
C TYR A 120 -13.04 18.76 6.51
N ASN A 121 -13.62 18.53 5.33
CA ASN A 121 -14.50 19.51 4.70
C ASN A 121 -15.77 19.77 5.51
N GLU A 122 -16.35 18.75 6.12
CA GLU A 122 -17.52 18.89 7.01
C GLU A 122 -17.20 19.76 8.25
N GLN A 123 -15.92 19.85 8.62
CA GLN A 123 -15.42 20.75 9.67
C GLN A 123 -15.05 22.15 9.15
N ASN A 124 -15.43 22.50 7.92
CA ASN A 124 -15.08 23.77 7.24
C ASN A 124 -13.58 23.97 7.01
N LEU A 125 -12.78 22.92 7.00
CA LEU A 125 -11.38 22.94 6.63
C LEU A 125 -11.28 22.68 5.12
N ASN A 126 -11.17 23.75 4.34
CA ASN A 126 -11.18 23.68 2.88
C ASN A 126 -9.82 23.23 2.34
N PHE A 127 -9.61 21.94 2.21
CA PHE A 127 -8.45 21.36 1.54
C PHE A 127 -8.68 21.27 0.02
N ASN A 128 -7.59 21.37 -0.75
CA ASN A 128 -7.66 21.00 -2.17
C ASN A 128 -7.70 19.46 -2.26
N LEU A 129 -8.91 18.92 -2.42
CA LEU A 129 -9.19 17.48 -2.34
C LEU A 129 -8.39 16.67 -3.36
N GLU A 130 -8.39 17.10 -4.62
CA GLU A 130 -7.76 16.38 -5.72
C GLU A 130 -6.23 16.35 -5.57
N ASN A 131 -5.62 17.49 -5.31
CA ASN A 131 -4.18 17.58 -5.11
C ASN A 131 -3.73 16.81 -3.86
N THR A 132 -4.45 16.96 -2.75
CA THR A 132 -4.12 16.27 -1.50
C THR A 132 -4.19 14.74 -1.66
N SER A 133 -5.25 14.24 -2.28
CA SER A 133 -5.42 12.80 -2.53
C SER A 133 -4.32 12.26 -3.45
N THR A 134 -4.02 12.98 -4.53
CA THR A 134 -2.98 12.56 -5.49
C THR A 134 -1.61 12.52 -4.85
N ASP A 135 -1.22 13.59 -4.15
CA ASP A 135 0.09 13.68 -3.50
C ASP A 135 0.27 12.63 -2.41
N LEU A 136 -0.79 12.37 -1.63
CA LEU A 136 -0.75 11.36 -0.57
C LEU A 136 -0.64 9.94 -1.16
N VAL A 137 -1.34 9.66 -2.26
CA VAL A 137 -1.21 8.36 -2.96
C VAL A 137 0.20 8.17 -3.50
N VAL A 138 0.80 9.19 -4.10
CA VAL A 138 2.20 9.15 -4.57
C VAL A 138 3.16 8.91 -3.40
N PHE A 139 2.98 9.63 -2.32
CA PHE A 139 3.78 9.46 -1.11
C PHE A 139 3.67 8.05 -0.51
N LEU A 140 2.46 7.52 -0.38
CA LEU A 140 2.24 6.15 0.10
C LEU A 140 2.84 5.10 -0.82
N LYS A 141 2.76 5.32 -2.14
CA LYS A 141 3.41 4.47 -3.14
C LYS A 141 4.91 4.38 -2.93
N ASP A 142 5.57 5.53 -2.72
CA ASP A 142 7.02 5.56 -2.48
C ASP A 142 7.40 4.86 -1.17
N ARG A 143 6.62 5.04 -0.11
CA ARG A 143 6.85 4.34 1.17
C ARG A 143 6.63 2.84 1.03
N PHE A 144 5.64 2.43 0.27
CA PHE A 144 5.38 1.01 -0.02
C PHE A 144 6.51 0.37 -0.83
N LYS A 145 7.04 1.05 -1.85
CA LYS A 145 8.23 0.60 -2.58
C LYS A 145 9.44 0.39 -1.65
N ASN A 146 9.68 1.34 -0.75
CA ASN A 146 10.76 1.23 0.23
C ASN A 146 10.55 0.05 1.17
N TYR A 147 9.35 -0.15 1.67
CA TYR A 147 8.99 -1.31 2.49
C TYR A 147 9.27 -2.64 1.77
N MET A 148 8.91 -2.75 0.49
CA MET A 148 9.21 -3.95 -0.30
C MET A 148 10.72 -4.17 -0.49
N LYS A 149 11.52 -3.10 -0.68
CA LYS A 149 12.99 -3.20 -0.74
C LYS A 149 13.58 -3.75 0.57
N GLU A 150 13.12 -3.25 1.71
CA GLU A 150 13.52 -3.75 3.04
C GLU A 150 13.15 -5.22 3.24
N LYS A 151 12.12 -5.71 2.56
CA LYS A 151 11.71 -7.12 2.54
C LYS A 151 12.42 -7.95 1.46
N ASN A 152 13.53 -7.45 0.88
CA ASN A 152 14.34 -8.11 -0.14
C ASN A 152 13.60 -8.46 -1.44
N VAL A 153 12.55 -7.72 -1.79
CA VAL A 153 11.92 -7.83 -3.11
C VAL A 153 12.80 -7.11 -4.13
N ARG A 154 13.07 -7.76 -5.27
CA ARG A 154 13.90 -7.20 -6.34
C ARG A 154 13.32 -5.91 -6.91
N GLN A 155 14.18 -4.97 -7.27
CA GLN A 155 13.76 -3.63 -7.75
C GLN A 155 12.89 -3.70 -9.01
N ASP A 156 13.23 -4.56 -9.99
CA ASP A 156 12.45 -4.73 -11.21
C ASP A 156 11.03 -5.25 -10.96
N ILE A 157 10.86 -6.12 -9.96
CA ILE A 157 9.56 -6.63 -9.54
C ILE A 157 8.75 -5.55 -8.83
N ILE A 158 9.39 -4.75 -7.97
CA ILE A 158 8.76 -3.61 -7.31
C ILE A 158 8.22 -2.65 -8.37
N GLU A 159 9.05 -2.27 -9.35
CA GLU A 159 8.63 -1.35 -10.40
C GLU A 159 7.48 -1.93 -11.25
N SER A 160 7.60 -3.18 -11.70
CA SER A 160 6.56 -3.83 -12.50
C SER A 160 5.24 -4.00 -11.74
N SER A 161 5.30 -4.30 -10.44
CA SER A 161 4.11 -4.49 -9.62
C SER A 161 3.41 -3.18 -9.26
N THR A 162 4.16 -2.06 -9.21
CA THR A 162 3.67 -0.74 -8.86
C THR A 162 3.55 0.21 -10.04
N SER A 163 3.78 -0.26 -11.29
CA SER A 163 3.73 0.56 -12.51
C SER A 163 2.35 1.15 -12.79
N SER A 164 1.28 0.43 -12.46
CA SER A 164 -0.06 1.00 -12.58
C SER A 164 -0.21 2.17 -11.61
N TYR A 165 -0.84 3.25 -12.06
CA TYR A 165 -1.11 4.44 -11.23
C TYR A 165 -2.02 4.14 -10.03
N ASN A 166 -2.66 3.00 -10.00
CA ASN A 166 -3.65 2.63 -9.00
C ASN A 166 -3.04 1.65 -7.99
N ILE A 167 -2.44 2.18 -6.91
CA ILE A 167 -1.99 1.39 -5.75
C ILE A 167 -3.10 1.24 -4.70
N ASP A 168 -4.31 1.04 -5.14
CA ASP A 168 -5.47 1.07 -4.26
C ASP A 168 -5.48 -0.10 -3.27
N ASP A 169 -5.04 -1.28 -3.71
CA ASP A 169 -4.94 -2.48 -2.86
C ASP A 169 -3.48 -2.90 -2.65
N ILE A 170 -2.87 -2.37 -1.58
CA ILE A 170 -1.48 -2.69 -1.17
C ILE A 170 -1.29 -4.19 -0.94
N LEU A 171 -2.25 -4.87 -0.32
CA LEU A 171 -2.13 -6.29 -0.02
C LEU A 171 -2.06 -7.14 -1.29
N LYS A 172 -2.90 -6.82 -2.28
CA LYS A 172 -2.91 -7.51 -3.58
C LYS A 172 -1.58 -7.30 -4.32
N ILE A 173 -1.08 -6.06 -4.34
CA ILE A 173 0.19 -5.73 -4.98
C ILE A 173 1.35 -6.45 -4.29
N TYR A 174 1.38 -6.46 -2.95
CA TYR A 174 2.40 -7.15 -2.17
C TYR A 174 2.41 -8.66 -2.42
N LYS A 175 1.23 -9.29 -2.43
CA LYS A 175 1.11 -10.73 -2.77
C LYS A 175 1.63 -11.01 -4.18
N LYS A 176 1.25 -10.19 -5.16
CA LYS A 176 1.72 -10.29 -6.54
C LYS A 176 3.25 -10.17 -6.63
N ALA A 177 3.82 -9.15 -5.98
CA ALA A 177 5.26 -8.93 -5.97
C ALA A 177 6.01 -10.11 -5.35
N ASN A 178 5.56 -10.62 -4.21
CA ASN A 178 6.19 -11.78 -3.55
C ASN A 178 6.06 -13.06 -4.38
N THR A 179 4.92 -13.30 -5.01
CA THR A 179 4.73 -14.46 -5.90
C THR A 179 5.69 -14.39 -7.09
N LEU A 180 5.83 -13.22 -7.72
CA LEU A 180 6.78 -13.00 -8.80
C LEU A 180 8.23 -13.16 -8.32
N ASN A 181 8.57 -12.61 -7.16
CA ASN A 181 9.92 -12.71 -6.59
C ASN A 181 10.30 -14.17 -6.33
N ASN A 182 9.39 -14.95 -5.77
CA ASN A 182 9.58 -16.38 -5.53
C ASN A 182 9.59 -17.22 -6.81
N MET A 183 8.85 -16.80 -7.85
CA MET A 183 8.83 -17.46 -9.14
C MET A 183 10.14 -17.26 -9.89
N ILE A 184 10.63 -16.02 -9.92
CA ILE A 184 11.86 -15.63 -10.64
C ILE A 184 13.12 -16.25 -10.01
N SER A 185 13.08 -16.56 -8.71
CA SER A 185 14.18 -17.27 -8.04
C SER A 185 14.29 -18.76 -8.42
N LYS A 186 13.34 -19.29 -9.22
CA LYS A 186 13.35 -20.66 -9.72
C LYS A 186 13.71 -20.69 -11.20
N ASP A 187 14.31 -21.80 -11.67
CA ASP A 187 14.72 -21.97 -13.08
C ASP A 187 13.58 -21.70 -14.07
N ILE A 188 12.39 -22.22 -13.80
CA ILE A 188 11.17 -21.98 -14.60
C ILE A 188 10.87 -20.49 -14.76
N GLY A 189 11.08 -19.69 -13.71
CA GLY A 189 10.83 -18.25 -13.75
C GLY A 189 11.82 -17.51 -14.65
N LEU A 190 13.09 -17.93 -14.67
CA LEU A 190 14.12 -17.40 -15.56
C LEU A 190 13.77 -17.72 -17.03
N ASP A 191 13.33 -18.94 -17.30
CA ASP A 191 12.89 -19.36 -18.63
C ASP A 191 11.72 -18.52 -19.14
N VAL A 192 10.71 -18.27 -18.30
CA VAL A 192 9.56 -17.41 -18.65
C VAL A 192 10.02 -16.00 -19.01
N ILE A 193 10.93 -15.40 -18.20
CA ILE A 193 11.46 -14.07 -18.51
C ILE A 193 12.24 -14.07 -19.82
N PHE A 194 13.06 -15.08 -20.05
CA PHE A 194 13.83 -15.20 -21.29
C PHE A 194 12.92 -15.30 -22.51
N ILE A 195 11.90 -16.17 -22.47
CA ILE A 195 10.90 -16.33 -23.52
C ILE A 195 10.16 -15.02 -23.77
N TYR A 196 9.70 -14.35 -22.69
CA TYR A 196 8.99 -13.07 -22.80
C TYR A 196 9.86 -11.99 -23.46
N LYS A 197 11.12 -11.82 -23.01
CA LYS A 197 12.06 -10.85 -23.60
C LYS A 197 12.29 -11.13 -25.09
N ARG A 198 12.48 -12.40 -25.44
CA ARG A 198 12.69 -12.79 -26.83
C ARG A 198 11.47 -12.48 -27.70
N ALA A 199 10.28 -12.84 -27.24
CA ALA A 199 9.03 -12.56 -27.94
C ALA A 199 8.79 -11.04 -28.08
N SER A 200 9.01 -10.27 -27.01
CA SER A 200 8.87 -8.80 -27.04
C SER A 200 9.85 -8.14 -28.01
N ASN A 201 11.12 -8.59 -28.04
CA ASN A 201 12.11 -8.03 -28.95
C ASN A 201 11.75 -8.32 -30.42
N ILE A 202 11.33 -9.55 -30.73
CA ILE A 202 10.87 -9.92 -32.08
C ILE A 202 9.69 -9.02 -32.48
N LEU A 203 8.73 -8.84 -31.60
CA LEU A 203 7.54 -8.02 -31.86
C LEU A 203 7.92 -6.55 -32.12
N ILE A 204 8.77 -5.97 -31.25
CA ILE A 204 9.24 -4.58 -31.42
C ILE A 204 10.00 -4.40 -32.71
N ASP A 205 10.86 -5.35 -33.08
CA ASP A 205 11.61 -5.32 -34.36
C ASP A 205 10.69 -5.37 -35.56
N GLU A 206 9.66 -6.21 -35.53
CA GLU A 206 8.67 -6.31 -36.61
C GLU A 206 7.80 -5.04 -36.76
N ILE A 207 7.38 -4.45 -35.63
CA ILE A 207 6.65 -3.17 -35.63
C ILE A 207 7.50 -2.08 -36.28
N ASN A 208 8.76 -1.95 -35.85
CA ASN A 208 9.65 -0.90 -36.29
C ASN A 208 10.02 -1.06 -37.80
N LYS A 209 10.16 -2.29 -38.31
CA LYS A 209 10.53 -2.57 -39.70
C LYS A 209 9.36 -2.45 -40.66
N ASN A 210 8.18 -2.87 -40.27
CA ASN A 210 7.04 -3.08 -41.15
C ASN A 210 5.86 -2.15 -40.89
N ASN A 211 5.96 -1.19 -39.94
CA ASN A 211 4.87 -0.32 -39.50
C ASN A 211 3.55 -1.10 -39.22
N LEU A 212 3.67 -2.30 -38.65
CA LEU A 212 2.53 -3.17 -38.40
C LEU A 212 1.68 -2.63 -37.25
N GLU A 213 0.39 -2.47 -37.49
CA GLU A 213 -0.59 -2.34 -36.42
C GLU A 213 -0.78 -3.71 -35.79
N ILE A 214 -0.60 -3.77 -34.47
CA ILE A 214 -0.80 -4.99 -33.69
C ILE A 214 -2.30 -5.20 -33.50
N SER A 215 -2.82 -6.31 -33.96
CA SER A 215 -4.14 -6.78 -33.59
C SER A 215 -4.07 -7.56 -32.29
N ASP A 216 -4.97 -7.27 -31.34
CA ASP A 216 -5.11 -8.04 -30.09
C ASP A 216 -5.65 -9.46 -30.33
N ILE A 217 -6.06 -9.78 -31.54
CA ILE A 217 -6.66 -11.05 -31.93
C ILE A 217 -5.77 -11.71 -32.98
N ALA A 218 -5.20 -12.86 -32.64
CA ALA A 218 -4.46 -13.68 -33.60
C ALA A 218 -5.45 -14.44 -34.50
N ASP A 219 -5.17 -14.45 -35.84
CA ASP A 219 -5.94 -15.23 -36.81
C ASP A 219 -5.43 -16.67 -36.83
N PRO A 220 -6.21 -17.68 -36.38
CA PRO A 220 -5.81 -19.09 -36.45
C PRO A 220 -5.54 -19.61 -37.88
N GLY A 221 -6.12 -18.95 -38.86
CA GLY A 221 -5.93 -19.31 -40.29
C GLY A 221 -4.51 -19.07 -40.80
N LEU A 222 -3.74 -18.22 -40.12
CA LEU A 222 -2.36 -17.88 -40.47
C LEU A 222 -1.31 -18.78 -39.80
N PHE A 223 -1.70 -19.71 -38.95
CA PHE A 223 -0.77 -20.58 -38.22
C PHE A 223 -0.12 -21.60 -39.14
N LYS A 224 1.22 -21.62 -39.16
CA LYS A 224 2.04 -22.46 -40.03
C LYS A 224 2.43 -23.78 -39.38
N ASN A 225 2.40 -23.87 -38.04
CA ASN A 225 2.86 -25.05 -37.32
C ASN A 225 1.98 -25.38 -36.11
N ASP A 226 2.13 -26.60 -35.59
CA ASP A 226 1.34 -27.07 -34.45
C ASP A 226 1.68 -26.40 -33.13
N PHE A 227 2.88 -25.81 -32.98
CA PHE A 227 3.25 -25.07 -31.75
C PHE A 227 2.45 -23.78 -31.64
N GLU A 228 2.22 -23.07 -32.76
CA GLU A 228 1.38 -21.86 -32.79
C GLU A 228 -0.06 -22.18 -32.36
N LYS A 229 -0.63 -23.26 -32.89
CA LYS A 229 -1.98 -23.74 -32.50
C LYS A 229 -2.07 -24.09 -31.01
N LYS A 230 -1.06 -24.80 -30.48
CA LYS A 230 -0.99 -25.17 -29.07
C LYS A 230 -0.84 -23.94 -28.18
N LEU A 231 0.01 -22.98 -28.57
CA LEU A 231 0.20 -21.74 -27.83
C LEU A 231 -1.08 -20.90 -27.78
N TYR A 232 -1.73 -20.72 -28.94
CA TYR A 232 -3.01 -20.02 -29.06
C TYR A 232 -4.07 -20.62 -28.14
N LYS A 233 -4.24 -21.97 -28.18
CA LYS A 233 -5.18 -22.66 -27.32
C LYS A 233 -4.88 -22.42 -25.84
N LYS A 234 -3.62 -22.56 -25.41
CA LYS A 234 -3.18 -22.32 -24.05
C LYS A 234 -3.47 -20.90 -23.57
N ILE A 235 -3.16 -19.89 -24.39
CA ILE A 235 -3.45 -18.48 -24.06
C ILE A 235 -4.96 -18.26 -23.92
N HIS A 236 -5.77 -18.88 -24.79
CA HIS A 236 -7.21 -18.75 -24.75
C HIS A 236 -7.84 -19.41 -23.53
N ASP A 237 -7.30 -20.57 -23.10
CA ASP A 237 -7.74 -21.29 -21.90
C ASP A 237 -7.43 -20.47 -20.62
N ILE A 238 -6.21 -19.87 -20.52
CA ILE A 238 -5.81 -19.04 -19.37
C ILE A 238 -6.63 -17.73 -19.28
N ARG A 239 -7.07 -17.17 -20.41
CA ARG A 239 -7.90 -15.95 -20.40
C ARG A 239 -9.33 -16.18 -19.93
N LYS A 240 -9.80 -17.43 -19.86
CA LYS A 240 -11.14 -17.81 -19.38
C LYS A 240 -11.20 -18.09 -17.89
N GLU A 241 -10.06 -18.33 -17.24
CA GLU A 241 -9.91 -18.43 -15.79
C GLU A 241 -9.72 -17.04 -15.14
#